data_04bd8091467be1e15759c37a66ab0043
#
_entry.id   04bd8091467be1e15759c37a66ab0043
#
_cell.length_a   1.000
_cell.length_b   1.000
_cell.length_c   1.000
_cell.angle_alpha   90.00
_cell.angle_beta   90.00
_cell.angle_gamma   90.00
#
_symmetry.space_group_name_H-M   'P 1'
#
loop_
_entity.id
_entity.type
_entity.pdbx_description
1 polymer ?
#
loop_
_entity_poly.entity_id
_entity_poly.type
_entity_poly.pdbx_seq_one_letter_code
_entity_poly.pdbx_strand_id
1 'polypeptide(L)'
;MRMFYDKDVSMDALKGKKVVILGYGSQGHAHAQNLRDSGVDVVVGLHDGSKSAARAKEDGFEVLSVADATKAGDVVMCLLPDEVQRIVYAESIKDNLKEGQTLAFAHGFNIHFGYITPPEYVDVIMVAPKGPGHLVRSVYKEGSGVPDLFAVYQNYTGKAEETVLAYAKGIGGTRAGVLETTFKEETETDLFGEQAVLCGGCEELIKAGFETLVDAGYQPEIAYFECLHEMKLIVDLMYEGGLERMNYSVSETAEYGGYVSGKKVIGEASKAAMKEVLADIQSGKFAKDFIAESESGCKKFHAMREEQYSSQISETGRQLRSMMTFLKK
;
A
#
# COMPACT_ATOMS: atom_id res chain seq x y z
N MET A 1 -10.35 4.41 20.26
CA MET A 1 -9.41 3.77 19.33
C MET A 1 -9.14 2.36 19.84
N ARG A 2 -9.41 1.32 19.04
CA ARG A 2 -9.16 -0.09 19.39
C ARG A 2 -7.89 -0.54 18.65
N MET A 3 -6.94 -1.08 19.39
CA MET A 3 -5.68 -1.58 18.84
C MET A 3 -5.38 -2.97 19.41
N PHE A 4 -4.98 -3.89 18.55
CA PHE A 4 -4.79 -5.30 18.89
C PHE A 4 -3.35 -5.72 18.61
N TYR A 5 -2.82 -6.55 19.51
CA TYR A 5 -1.49 -7.15 19.44
C TYR A 5 -1.58 -8.67 19.46
N ASP A 6 -0.46 -9.37 19.27
CA ASP A 6 -0.40 -10.85 19.21
C ASP A 6 -1.13 -11.55 20.35
N LYS A 7 -1.05 -11.02 21.58
CA LYS A 7 -1.70 -11.59 22.77
C LYS A 7 -3.23 -11.46 22.76
N ASP A 8 -3.75 -10.53 21.97
CA ASP A 8 -5.18 -10.18 21.95
C ASP A 8 -5.95 -10.94 20.86
N VAL A 9 -5.23 -11.63 19.95
CA VAL A 9 -5.81 -12.22 18.73
C VAL A 9 -5.50 -13.71 18.65
N SER A 10 -6.51 -14.55 18.36
CA SER A 10 -6.37 -15.97 18.04
C SER A 10 -6.36 -16.21 16.52
N MET A 11 -5.65 -17.26 16.09
CA MET A 11 -5.72 -17.79 14.73
C MET A 11 -6.89 -18.77 14.50
N ASP A 12 -7.69 -19.05 15.50
CA ASP A 12 -8.75 -20.07 15.43
C ASP A 12 -9.79 -19.78 14.36
N ALA A 13 -10.05 -18.50 14.06
CA ALA A 13 -10.98 -18.10 13.00
C ALA A 13 -10.54 -18.51 11.59
N LEU A 14 -9.24 -18.78 11.38
CA LEU A 14 -8.68 -19.30 10.12
C LEU A 14 -8.34 -20.80 10.16
N LYS A 15 -8.49 -21.46 11.32
CA LYS A 15 -8.15 -22.88 11.44
C LYS A 15 -9.04 -23.73 10.56
N GLY A 16 -8.41 -24.52 9.69
CA GLY A 16 -9.10 -25.39 8.74
C GLY A 16 -9.82 -24.67 7.59
N LYS A 17 -9.65 -23.34 7.50
CA LYS A 17 -10.14 -22.55 6.38
C LYS A 17 -9.10 -22.43 5.29
N LYS A 18 -9.57 -22.34 4.06
CA LYS A 18 -8.77 -22.05 2.88
C LYS A 18 -8.81 -20.54 2.58
N VAL A 19 -7.64 -19.91 2.55
CA VAL A 19 -7.49 -18.51 2.15
C VAL A 19 -7.04 -18.47 0.69
N VAL A 20 -7.76 -17.72 -0.11
CA VAL A 20 -7.45 -17.46 -1.51
C VAL A 20 -6.87 -16.06 -1.64
N ILE A 21 -5.73 -15.95 -2.32
CA ILE A 21 -5.11 -14.69 -2.69
C ILE A 21 -5.31 -14.46 -4.18
N LEU A 22 -6.14 -13.50 -4.54
CA LEU A 22 -6.35 -13.08 -5.92
C LEU A 22 -5.34 -12.02 -6.30
N GLY A 23 -4.39 -12.37 -7.18
CA GLY A 23 -3.24 -11.54 -7.53
C GLY A 23 -1.97 -11.95 -6.77
N TYR A 24 -0.81 -11.88 -7.44
CA TYR A 24 0.49 -12.23 -6.86
C TYR A 24 1.54 -11.15 -7.16
N GLY A 25 1.13 -9.89 -6.94
CA GLY A 25 1.97 -8.68 -7.01
C GLY A 25 2.69 -8.40 -5.70
N SER A 26 2.94 -7.11 -5.42
CA SER A 26 3.67 -6.66 -4.22
C SER A 26 3.03 -7.14 -2.91
N GLN A 27 1.75 -6.92 -2.70
CA GLN A 27 1.05 -7.40 -1.50
C GLN A 27 0.74 -8.90 -1.60
N GLY A 28 0.29 -9.39 -2.78
CA GLY A 28 -0.17 -10.76 -2.93
C GLY A 28 0.87 -11.82 -2.56
N HIS A 29 2.13 -11.64 -2.98
CA HIS A 29 3.18 -12.59 -2.61
C HIS A 29 3.49 -12.55 -1.11
N ALA A 30 3.46 -11.38 -0.49
CA ALA A 30 3.75 -11.23 0.93
C ALA A 30 2.65 -11.86 1.80
N HIS A 31 1.36 -11.54 1.51
CA HIS A 31 0.24 -12.11 2.22
C HIS A 31 0.20 -13.64 2.09
N ALA A 32 0.33 -14.17 0.86
CA ALA A 32 0.31 -15.61 0.62
C ALA A 32 1.41 -16.34 1.40
N GLN A 33 2.65 -15.85 1.33
CA GLN A 33 3.78 -16.48 2.01
C GLN A 33 3.68 -16.37 3.54
N ASN A 34 3.29 -15.20 4.07
CA ASN A 34 3.16 -15.01 5.52
C ASN A 34 2.05 -15.87 6.11
N LEU A 35 0.88 -15.95 5.45
CA LEU A 35 -0.21 -16.82 5.86
C LEU A 35 0.19 -18.30 5.86
N ARG A 36 0.85 -18.77 4.78
CA ARG A 36 1.36 -20.14 4.72
C ARG A 36 2.36 -20.42 5.85
N ASP A 37 3.30 -19.51 6.08
CA ASP A 37 4.29 -19.66 7.15
C ASP A 37 3.67 -19.57 8.55
N SER A 38 2.47 -19.00 8.66
CA SER A 38 1.61 -19.02 9.86
C SER A 38 0.70 -20.25 9.96
N GLY A 39 0.83 -21.22 9.04
CA GLY A 39 0.08 -22.49 9.07
C GLY A 39 -1.31 -22.46 8.42
N VAL A 40 -1.61 -21.44 7.62
CA VAL A 40 -2.89 -21.32 6.89
C VAL A 40 -2.80 -22.01 5.54
N ASP A 41 -3.86 -22.72 5.12
CA ASP A 41 -3.99 -23.28 3.77
C ASP A 41 -4.24 -22.14 2.76
N VAL A 42 -3.31 -21.94 1.83
CA VAL A 42 -3.32 -20.82 0.89
C VAL A 42 -3.28 -21.30 -0.56
N VAL A 43 -4.18 -20.77 -1.38
CA VAL A 43 -4.22 -20.95 -2.83
C VAL A 43 -4.14 -19.57 -3.51
N VAL A 44 -3.50 -19.49 -4.66
CA VAL A 44 -3.37 -18.27 -5.45
C VAL A 44 -4.31 -18.32 -6.65
N GLY A 45 -5.14 -17.29 -6.83
CA GLY A 45 -6.02 -17.13 -7.99
C GLY A 45 -5.45 -16.11 -8.98
N LEU A 46 -5.25 -16.51 -10.24
CA LEU A 46 -4.69 -15.65 -11.28
C LEU A 46 -5.46 -15.83 -12.60
N HIS A 47 -5.44 -14.82 -13.45
CA HIS A 47 -5.96 -14.93 -14.82
C HIS A 47 -5.01 -15.76 -15.68
N ASP A 48 -5.54 -16.35 -16.74
CA ASP A 48 -4.74 -17.09 -17.72
C ASP A 48 -3.68 -16.22 -18.37
N GLY A 49 -2.46 -16.73 -18.47
CA GLY A 49 -1.31 -15.98 -19.00
C GLY A 49 -0.70 -14.95 -18.04
N SER A 50 -1.09 -14.94 -16.77
CA SER A 50 -0.47 -14.07 -15.78
C SER A 50 1.02 -14.32 -15.65
N LYS A 51 1.82 -13.24 -15.77
CA LYS A 51 3.29 -13.30 -15.59
C LYS A 51 3.70 -13.75 -14.17
N SER A 52 2.82 -13.56 -13.18
CA SER A 52 3.08 -13.94 -11.80
C SER A 52 2.84 -15.43 -11.52
N ALA A 53 2.21 -16.18 -12.45
CA ALA A 53 1.87 -17.58 -12.23
C ALA A 53 3.10 -18.49 -12.05
N ALA A 54 4.16 -18.25 -12.82
CA ALA A 54 5.42 -18.98 -12.67
C ALA A 54 6.02 -18.78 -11.29
N ARG A 55 6.12 -17.53 -10.84
CA ARG A 55 6.64 -17.17 -9.52
C ARG A 55 5.81 -17.76 -8.37
N ALA A 56 4.48 -17.71 -8.46
CA ALA A 56 3.63 -18.30 -7.43
C ALA A 56 3.84 -19.81 -7.31
N LYS A 57 4.01 -20.52 -8.44
CA LYS A 57 4.31 -21.96 -8.47
C LYS A 57 5.71 -22.27 -7.93
N GLU A 58 6.72 -21.46 -8.27
CA GLU A 58 8.08 -21.59 -7.74
C GLU A 58 8.11 -21.38 -6.22
N ASP A 59 7.29 -20.46 -5.71
CA ASP A 59 7.09 -20.23 -4.28
C ASP A 59 6.27 -21.36 -3.59
N GLY A 60 5.82 -22.38 -4.34
CA GLY A 60 5.15 -23.59 -3.84
C GLY A 60 3.64 -23.48 -3.68
N PHE A 61 2.97 -22.51 -4.31
CA PHE A 61 1.52 -22.36 -4.25
C PHE A 61 0.80 -23.09 -5.37
N GLU A 62 -0.36 -23.65 -5.06
CA GLU A 62 -1.35 -24.03 -6.04
C GLU A 62 -1.88 -22.77 -6.73
N VAL A 63 -1.95 -22.77 -8.06
CA VAL A 63 -2.44 -21.64 -8.85
C VAL A 63 -3.66 -22.09 -9.63
N LEU A 64 -4.80 -21.47 -9.37
CA LEU A 64 -6.09 -21.71 -10.00
C LEU A 64 -6.52 -20.49 -10.84
N SER A 65 -7.56 -20.67 -11.66
CA SER A 65 -8.28 -19.52 -12.23
C SER A 65 -8.91 -18.69 -11.12
N VAL A 66 -9.18 -17.40 -11.37
CA VAL A 66 -9.85 -16.52 -10.37
C VAL A 66 -11.19 -17.12 -9.93
N ALA A 67 -11.98 -17.64 -10.88
CA ALA A 67 -13.28 -18.22 -10.62
C ALA A 67 -13.19 -19.49 -9.75
N ASP A 68 -12.28 -20.41 -10.08
CA ASP A 68 -12.13 -21.66 -9.33
C ASP A 68 -11.51 -21.42 -7.95
N ALA A 69 -10.58 -20.49 -7.85
CA ALA A 69 -10.02 -20.05 -6.58
C ALA A 69 -11.11 -19.46 -5.68
N THR A 70 -11.96 -18.56 -6.20
CA THR A 70 -13.09 -17.99 -5.46
C THR A 70 -14.04 -19.06 -4.92
N LYS A 71 -14.36 -20.08 -5.74
CA LYS A 71 -15.19 -21.21 -5.30
C LYS A 71 -14.54 -22.07 -4.23
N ALA A 72 -13.21 -22.18 -4.25
CA ALA A 72 -12.47 -23.06 -3.33
C ALA A 72 -12.23 -22.43 -1.96
N GLY A 73 -12.21 -21.09 -1.86
CA GLY A 73 -11.84 -20.37 -0.65
C GLY A 73 -12.97 -20.23 0.37
N ASP A 74 -12.60 -20.08 1.63
CA ASP A 74 -13.46 -19.58 2.71
C ASP A 74 -13.26 -18.07 2.91
N VAL A 75 -12.03 -17.60 2.68
CA VAL A 75 -11.65 -16.18 2.67
C VAL A 75 -11.02 -15.87 1.31
N VAL A 76 -11.58 -14.91 0.60
CA VAL A 76 -11.13 -14.48 -0.74
C VAL A 76 -10.56 -13.08 -0.64
N MET A 77 -9.23 -12.97 -0.58
CA MET A 77 -8.50 -11.71 -0.50
C MET A 77 -8.20 -11.19 -1.90
N CYS A 78 -8.76 -10.04 -2.25
CA CYS A 78 -8.57 -9.38 -3.52
C CYS A 78 -7.36 -8.43 -3.45
N LEU A 79 -6.25 -8.82 -4.08
CA LEU A 79 -4.99 -8.05 -4.16
C LEU A 79 -4.62 -7.75 -5.62
N LEU A 80 -5.64 -7.50 -6.42
CA LEU A 80 -5.53 -7.01 -7.78
C LEU A 80 -5.40 -5.47 -7.78
N PRO A 81 -4.86 -4.85 -8.85
CA PRO A 81 -4.88 -3.40 -9.00
C PRO A 81 -6.32 -2.84 -8.94
N ASP A 82 -6.50 -1.68 -8.30
CA ASP A 82 -7.83 -1.13 -7.99
C ASP A 82 -8.70 -0.92 -9.23
N GLU A 83 -8.10 -0.46 -10.33
CA GLU A 83 -8.79 -0.24 -11.60
C GLU A 83 -9.26 -1.54 -12.28
N VAL A 84 -8.62 -2.66 -11.94
CA VAL A 84 -8.93 -3.99 -12.50
C VAL A 84 -9.93 -4.75 -11.63
N GLN A 85 -9.95 -4.52 -10.33
CA GLN A 85 -10.75 -5.30 -9.36
C GLN A 85 -12.22 -5.37 -9.75
N ARG A 86 -12.85 -4.23 -10.13
CA ARG A 86 -14.28 -4.16 -10.50
C ARG A 86 -14.62 -5.04 -11.71
N ILE A 87 -13.70 -5.14 -12.68
CA ILE A 87 -13.87 -5.94 -13.89
C ILE A 87 -13.81 -7.41 -13.52
N VAL A 88 -12.72 -7.82 -12.84
CA VAL A 88 -12.51 -9.20 -12.42
C VAL A 88 -13.59 -9.64 -11.42
N TYR A 89 -14.04 -8.73 -10.55
CA TYR A 89 -15.17 -9.01 -9.65
C TYR A 89 -16.43 -9.37 -10.42
N ALA A 90 -16.80 -8.56 -11.40
CA ALA A 90 -18.01 -8.81 -12.20
C ALA A 90 -17.92 -10.09 -13.04
N GLU A 91 -16.76 -10.39 -13.62
CA GLU A 91 -16.56 -11.50 -14.55
C GLU A 91 -16.29 -12.84 -13.86
N SER A 92 -15.60 -12.83 -12.72
CA SER A 92 -15.02 -14.07 -12.16
C SER A 92 -15.22 -14.26 -10.66
N ILE A 93 -15.60 -13.23 -9.88
CA ILE A 93 -15.73 -13.34 -8.43
C ILE A 93 -17.20 -13.41 -8.03
N LYS A 94 -18.01 -12.43 -8.43
CA LYS A 94 -19.37 -12.22 -7.94
C LYS A 94 -20.24 -13.49 -7.97
N ASP A 95 -20.34 -14.13 -9.13
CA ASP A 95 -21.21 -15.30 -9.34
C ASP A 95 -20.60 -16.60 -8.79
N ASN A 96 -19.37 -16.56 -8.28
CA ASN A 96 -18.65 -17.69 -7.71
C ASN A 96 -18.52 -17.59 -6.18
N LEU A 97 -18.99 -16.47 -5.58
CA LEU A 97 -19.08 -16.35 -4.13
C LEU A 97 -20.18 -17.24 -3.56
N LYS A 98 -19.92 -17.83 -2.38
CA LYS A 98 -20.85 -18.68 -1.64
C LYS A 98 -21.30 -17.97 -0.37
N GLU A 99 -22.46 -18.39 0.10
CA GLU A 99 -22.99 -17.93 1.39
C GLU A 99 -22.01 -18.19 2.54
N GLY A 100 -21.79 -17.17 3.35
CA GLY A 100 -20.89 -17.22 4.51
C GLY A 100 -19.41 -17.11 4.20
N GLN A 101 -18.99 -16.96 2.93
CA GLN A 101 -17.61 -16.63 2.60
C GLN A 101 -17.24 -15.22 3.07
N THR A 102 -15.96 -14.98 3.23
CA THR A 102 -15.41 -13.64 3.51
C THR A 102 -14.74 -13.09 2.25
N LEU A 103 -15.22 -11.96 1.75
CA LEU A 103 -14.54 -11.16 0.72
C LEU A 103 -13.66 -10.12 1.41
N ALA A 104 -12.38 -10.13 1.11
CA ALA A 104 -11.37 -9.32 1.80
C ALA A 104 -10.60 -8.42 0.84
N PHE A 105 -10.18 -7.26 1.32
CA PHE A 105 -9.40 -6.26 0.57
C PHE A 105 -8.22 -5.77 1.41
N ALA A 106 -7.19 -5.21 0.75
CA ALA A 106 -6.09 -4.53 1.43
C ALA A 106 -6.18 -3.00 1.30
N HIS A 107 -7.13 -2.48 0.52
CA HIS A 107 -7.47 -1.08 0.36
C HIS A 107 -8.96 -0.95 0.06
N GLY A 108 -9.59 0.08 0.57
CA GLY A 108 -11.04 0.21 0.52
C GLY A 108 -11.62 0.80 -0.76
N PHE A 109 -10.81 1.17 -1.77
CA PHE A 109 -11.19 1.94 -2.95
C PHE A 109 -12.48 1.48 -3.62
N ASN A 110 -12.56 0.22 -4.04
CA ASN A 110 -13.68 -0.30 -4.81
C ASN A 110 -14.97 -0.41 -4.00
N ILE A 111 -14.88 -0.67 -2.71
CA ILE A 111 -16.03 -0.72 -1.79
C ILE A 111 -16.50 0.70 -1.44
N HIS A 112 -15.57 1.56 -1.04
CA HIS A 112 -15.89 2.93 -0.60
C HIS A 112 -16.53 3.77 -1.72
N PHE A 113 -15.97 3.71 -2.94
CA PHE A 113 -16.51 4.46 -4.08
C PHE A 113 -17.62 3.72 -4.85
N GLY A 114 -18.06 2.55 -4.37
CA GLY A 114 -19.20 1.82 -4.92
C GLY A 114 -18.94 1.15 -6.28
N TYR A 115 -17.70 0.93 -6.67
CA TYR A 115 -17.35 0.18 -7.89
C TYR A 115 -17.57 -1.33 -7.73
N ILE A 116 -17.53 -1.83 -6.50
CA ILE A 116 -17.92 -3.19 -6.14
C ILE A 116 -19.03 -3.12 -5.09
N THR A 117 -20.14 -3.80 -5.37
CA THR A 117 -21.24 -4.02 -4.43
C THR A 117 -21.27 -5.50 -4.10
N PRO A 118 -20.80 -5.91 -2.92
CA PRO A 118 -20.82 -7.31 -2.49
C PRO A 118 -22.26 -7.80 -2.26
N PRO A 119 -22.52 -9.12 -2.44
CA PRO A 119 -23.81 -9.68 -2.07
C PRO A 119 -23.97 -9.68 -0.55
N GLU A 120 -25.23 -9.60 -0.07
CA GLU A 120 -25.55 -9.51 1.34
C GLU A 120 -25.17 -10.75 2.17
N TYR A 121 -24.97 -11.89 1.51
CA TYR A 121 -24.71 -13.18 2.13
C TYR A 121 -23.23 -13.51 2.35
N VAL A 122 -22.33 -12.52 2.27
CA VAL A 122 -20.90 -12.65 2.57
C VAL A 122 -20.45 -11.69 3.64
N ASP A 123 -19.36 -12.01 4.33
CA ASP A 123 -18.63 -11.01 5.12
C ASP A 123 -17.77 -10.15 4.19
N VAL A 124 -17.58 -8.87 4.53
CA VAL A 124 -16.68 -7.96 3.81
C VAL A 124 -15.74 -7.29 4.79
N ILE A 125 -14.45 -7.54 4.62
CA ILE A 125 -13.40 -7.08 5.53
C ILE A 125 -12.26 -6.39 4.79
N MET A 126 -11.46 -5.64 5.53
CA MET A 126 -10.22 -5.06 5.02
C MET A 126 -9.08 -5.28 6.02
N VAL A 127 -7.91 -5.65 5.51
CA VAL A 127 -6.63 -5.63 6.22
C VAL A 127 -5.64 -4.88 5.37
N ALA A 128 -5.26 -3.69 5.80
CA ALA A 128 -4.43 -2.75 5.05
C ALA A 128 -3.07 -2.55 5.74
N PRO A 129 -2.03 -3.31 5.37
CA PRO A 129 -0.68 -3.08 5.89
C PRO A 129 -0.17 -1.70 5.50
N LYS A 130 0.35 -0.93 6.45
CA LYS A 130 0.90 0.40 6.20
C LYS A 130 2.39 0.31 5.80
N GLY A 131 2.61 -0.35 4.67
CA GLY A 131 3.92 -0.54 4.05
C GLY A 131 3.87 -1.36 2.77
N PRO A 132 4.87 -1.21 1.89
CA PRO A 132 4.92 -1.96 0.64
C PRO A 132 5.13 -3.46 0.90
N GLY A 133 4.56 -4.30 0.02
CA GLY A 133 4.48 -5.74 0.24
C GLY A 133 5.83 -6.44 0.47
N HIS A 134 6.91 -6.00 -0.18
CA HIS A 134 8.24 -6.57 0.05
C HIS A 134 8.72 -6.34 1.49
N LEU A 135 8.37 -5.22 2.13
CA LEU A 135 8.64 -4.96 3.55
C LEU A 135 7.73 -5.79 4.44
N VAL A 136 6.45 -5.93 4.11
CA VAL A 136 5.53 -6.84 4.84
C VAL A 136 6.12 -8.24 4.92
N ARG A 137 6.76 -8.73 3.83
CA ARG A 137 7.42 -10.04 3.83
C ARG A 137 8.75 -10.05 4.59
N SER A 138 9.65 -9.10 4.34
CA SER A 138 11.00 -9.11 4.97
C SER A 138 10.92 -8.95 6.48
N VAL A 139 10.12 -7.99 6.96
CA VAL A 139 9.92 -7.72 8.40
C VAL A 139 9.26 -8.91 9.12
N TYR A 140 8.31 -9.60 8.44
CA TYR A 140 7.72 -10.83 8.96
C TYR A 140 8.79 -11.92 9.18
N LYS A 141 9.70 -12.13 8.21
CA LYS A 141 10.80 -13.11 8.31
C LYS A 141 11.78 -12.80 9.45
N GLU A 142 11.92 -11.54 9.79
CA GLU A 142 12.75 -11.06 10.91
C GLU A 142 12.05 -11.23 12.27
N GLY A 143 10.81 -11.75 12.29
CA GLY A 143 10.04 -11.95 13.51
C GLY A 143 9.28 -10.72 13.99
N SER A 144 9.32 -9.63 13.23
CA SER A 144 8.56 -8.39 13.45
C SER A 144 7.33 -8.31 12.52
N GLY A 145 6.68 -7.17 12.42
CA GLY A 145 5.52 -6.93 11.58
C GLY A 145 5.43 -5.48 11.11
N VAL A 146 4.63 -5.26 10.08
CA VAL A 146 4.20 -3.92 9.65
C VAL A 146 2.86 -3.64 10.33
N PRO A 147 2.62 -2.44 10.87
CA PRO A 147 1.31 -2.09 11.41
C PRO A 147 0.21 -2.18 10.36
N ASP A 148 -0.94 -2.75 10.72
CA ASP A 148 -2.08 -2.87 9.82
C ASP A 148 -3.26 -2.02 10.30
N LEU A 149 -4.05 -1.54 9.36
CA LEU A 149 -5.41 -1.09 9.63
C LEU A 149 -6.39 -2.22 9.30
N PHE A 150 -7.47 -2.35 10.08
CA PHE A 150 -8.52 -3.29 9.75
C PHE A 150 -9.90 -2.64 9.83
N ALA A 151 -10.81 -3.13 9.00
CA ALA A 151 -12.20 -2.71 9.03
C ALA A 151 -13.15 -3.86 8.67
N VAL A 152 -14.36 -3.81 9.21
CA VAL A 152 -15.49 -4.66 8.82
C VAL A 152 -16.52 -3.78 8.14
N TYR A 153 -16.77 -4.03 6.85
CA TYR A 153 -17.82 -3.35 6.09
C TYR A 153 -19.16 -4.06 6.22
N GLN A 154 -19.15 -5.40 6.15
CA GLN A 154 -20.33 -6.26 6.24
C GLN A 154 -20.01 -7.48 7.08
N ASN A 155 -20.92 -7.82 7.99
CA ASN A 155 -20.76 -8.92 8.96
C ASN A 155 -21.98 -9.84 8.90
N TYR A 156 -22.11 -10.63 7.84
CA TYR A 156 -23.21 -11.56 7.62
C TYR A 156 -23.16 -12.73 8.59
N THR A 157 -21.97 -13.31 8.78
CA THR A 157 -21.81 -14.50 9.65
C THR A 157 -21.79 -14.18 11.14
N GLY A 158 -21.64 -12.90 11.52
CA GLY A 158 -21.37 -12.47 12.88
C GLY A 158 -19.93 -12.70 13.35
N LYS A 159 -19.02 -13.18 12.46
CA LYS A 159 -17.62 -13.53 12.75
C LYS A 159 -16.58 -12.75 11.95
N ALA A 160 -17.00 -11.73 11.22
CA ALA A 160 -16.12 -10.96 10.36
C ALA A 160 -14.94 -10.33 11.13
N GLU A 161 -15.18 -9.83 12.36
CA GLU A 161 -14.11 -9.24 13.19
C GLU A 161 -13.08 -10.30 13.63
N GLU A 162 -13.51 -11.47 14.03
CA GLU A 162 -12.59 -12.56 14.38
C GLU A 162 -11.75 -12.98 13.16
N THR A 163 -12.36 -13.04 11.98
CA THR A 163 -11.70 -13.43 10.74
C THR A 163 -10.68 -12.37 10.31
N VAL A 164 -11.02 -11.08 10.34
CA VAL A 164 -10.10 -10.01 9.94
C VAL A 164 -8.88 -9.91 10.86
N LEU A 165 -9.09 -10.04 12.18
CA LEU A 165 -8.00 -10.03 13.15
C LEU A 165 -7.10 -11.26 13.01
N ALA A 166 -7.67 -12.46 12.82
CA ALA A 166 -6.88 -13.67 12.57
C ALA A 166 -6.07 -13.55 11.26
N TYR A 167 -6.63 -12.95 10.21
CA TYR A 167 -5.91 -12.68 8.97
C TYR A 167 -4.73 -11.72 9.20
N ALA A 168 -4.96 -10.58 9.87
CA ALA A 168 -3.92 -9.62 10.22
C ALA A 168 -2.79 -10.28 11.05
N LYS A 169 -3.15 -11.14 11.99
CA LYS A 169 -2.17 -11.95 12.73
C LYS A 169 -1.39 -12.89 11.81
N GLY A 170 -2.08 -13.57 10.90
CA GLY A 170 -1.47 -14.49 9.94
C GLY A 170 -0.43 -13.83 9.04
N ILE A 171 -0.61 -12.56 8.68
CA ILE A 171 0.38 -11.80 7.90
C ILE A 171 1.44 -11.10 8.76
N GLY A 172 1.30 -11.11 10.10
CA GLY A 172 2.27 -10.56 11.06
C GLY A 172 1.95 -9.16 11.59
N GLY A 173 0.85 -8.55 11.20
CA GLY A 173 0.48 -7.18 11.60
C GLY A 173 0.32 -7.01 13.10
N THR A 174 -0.21 -8.00 13.80
CA THR A 174 -0.40 -7.97 15.26
C THR A 174 0.90 -7.90 16.07
N ARG A 175 2.05 -8.21 15.46
CA ARG A 175 3.37 -8.03 16.09
C ARG A 175 3.73 -6.56 16.24
N ALA A 176 3.28 -5.71 15.32
CA ALA A 176 3.46 -4.26 15.36
C ALA A 176 2.24 -3.53 15.93
N GLY A 177 1.07 -4.09 15.70
CA GLY A 177 -0.23 -3.56 16.13
C GLY A 177 -1.21 -3.40 14.98
N VAL A 178 -2.48 -3.75 15.24
CA VAL A 178 -3.56 -3.69 14.25
C VAL A 178 -4.64 -2.74 14.76
N LEU A 179 -4.89 -1.68 14.03
CA LEU A 179 -5.76 -0.57 14.42
C LEU A 179 -7.10 -0.65 13.70
N GLU A 180 -8.19 -0.52 14.47
CA GLU A 180 -9.54 -0.44 13.89
C GLU A 180 -9.77 0.88 13.16
N THR A 181 -10.38 0.79 11.97
CA THR A 181 -10.79 1.91 11.14
C THR A 181 -12.09 1.58 10.39
N THR A 182 -12.42 2.35 9.36
CA THR A 182 -13.51 2.09 8.42
C THR A 182 -12.98 2.07 6.99
N PHE A 183 -13.71 1.45 6.07
CA PHE A 183 -13.36 1.51 4.63
C PHE A 183 -13.24 2.94 4.13
N LYS A 184 -14.13 3.83 4.57
CA LYS A 184 -14.08 5.25 4.23
C LYS A 184 -12.81 5.91 4.75
N GLU A 185 -12.55 5.81 6.03
CA GLU A 185 -11.41 6.48 6.67
C GLU A 185 -10.08 6.00 6.09
N GLU A 186 -9.91 4.68 5.99
CA GLU A 186 -8.70 4.11 5.38
C GLU A 186 -8.50 4.61 3.95
N THR A 187 -9.54 4.49 3.09
CA THR A 187 -9.43 4.87 1.68
C THR A 187 -9.11 6.35 1.50
N GLU A 188 -9.82 7.24 2.20
CA GLU A 188 -9.62 8.68 2.05
C GLU A 188 -8.27 9.12 2.59
N THR A 189 -7.83 8.57 3.74
CA THR A 189 -6.55 8.96 4.35
C THR A 189 -5.35 8.34 3.64
N ASP A 190 -5.46 7.13 3.13
CA ASP A 190 -4.41 6.47 2.34
C ASP A 190 -4.16 7.21 1.03
N LEU A 191 -5.21 7.45 0.23
CA LEU A 191 -5.14 8.24 -1.00
C LEU A 191 -4.60 9.66 -0.76
N PHE A 192 -5.02 10.31 0.31
CA PHE A 192 -4.49 11.63 0.68
C PHE A 192 -3.02 11.56 1.05
N GLY A 193 -2.64 10.59 1.90
CA GLY A 193 -1.28 10.40 2.36
C GLY A 193 -0.30 10.20 1.21
N GLU A 194 -0.63 9.32 0.26
CA GLU A 194 0.24 9.05 -0.88
C GLU A 194 0.30 10.21 -1.89
N GLN A 195 -0.82 10.91 -2.14
CA GLN A 195 -0.85 12.02 -3.08
C GLN A 195 -0.19 13.29 -2.52
N ALA A 196 -0.55 13.68 -1.30
CA ALA A 196 -0.14 14.96 -0.74
C ALA A 196 1.18 14.92 0.01
N VAL A 197 1.63 13.76 0.50
CA VAL A 197 2.79 13.66 1.40
C VAL A 197 3.80 12.60 0.95
N LEU A 198 3.42 11.32 0.97
CA LEU A 198 4.37 10.19 0.92
C LEU A 198 5.00 9.98 -0.46
N CYS A 199 4.20 10.09 -1.51
CA CYS A 199 4.67 9.91 -2.89
C CYS A 199 4.68 11.26 -3.62
N GLY A 200 3.52 11.81 -3.97
CA GLY A 200 3.43 13.03 -4.77
C GLY A 200 4.10 14.23 -4.12
N GLY A 201 3.72 14.58 -2.89
CA GLY A 201 4.27 15.76 -2.20
C GLY A 201 5.77 15.65 -1.95
N CYS A 202 6.25 14.50 -1.48
CA CYS A 202 7.68 14.27 -1.23
C CYS A 202 8.50 14.32 -2.53
N GLU A 203 7.99 13.69 -3.59
CA GLU A 203 8.66 13.68 -4.89
C GLU A 203 8.82 15.09 -5.47
N GLU A 204 7.75 15.88 -5.48
CA GLU A 204 7.79 17.26 -5.98
C GLU A 204 8.65 18.18 -5.12
N LEU A 205 8.66 18.01 -3.79
CA LEU A 205 9.57 18.73 -2.90
C LEU A 205 11.04 18.45 -3.24
N ILE A 206 11.38 17.18 -3.45
CA ILE A 206 12.73 16.74 -3.82
C ILE A 206 13.14 17.32 -5.17
N LYS A 207 12.26 17.27 -6.18
CA LYS A 207 12.51 17.82 -7.52
C LYS A 207 12.75 19.31 -7.46
N ALA A 208 11.87 20.06 -6.81
CA ALA A 208 11.98 21.50 -6.67
C ALA A 208 13.29 21.93 -5.96
N GLY A 209 13.70 21.18 -4.93
CA GLY A 209 14.98 21.40 -4.26
C GLY A 209 16.17 21.14 -5.18
N PHE A 210 16.17 20.00 -5.87
CA PHE A 210 17.21 19.64 -6.83
C PHE A 210 17.35 20.68 -7.96
N GLU A 211 16.25 21.05 -8.61
CA GLU A 211 16.23 22.03 -9.70
C GLU A 211 16.72 23.41 -9.23
N THR A 212 16.28 23.84 -8.04
CA THR A 212 16.73 25.12 -7.46
C THR A 212 18.25 25.18 -7.30
N LEU A 213 18.87 24.09 -6.85
CA LEU A 213 20.32 24.02 -6.69
C LEU A 213 21.05 23.98 -8.06
N VAL A 214 20.54 23.18 -8.99
CA VAL A 214 21.14 23.06 -10.33
C VAL A 214 21.04 24.39 -11.09
N ASP A 215 19.91 25.07 -11.04
CA ASP A 215 19.70 26.39 -11.68
C ASP A 215 20.61 27.48 -11.06
N ALA A 216 20.96 27.33 -9.78
CA ALA A 216 21.95 28.18 -9.12
C ALA A 216 23.42 27.87 -9.48
N GLY A 217 23.66 26.84 -10.32
CA GLY A 217 24.97 26.44 -10.83
C GLY A 217 25.69 25.39 -9.99
N TYR A 218 25.02 24.74 -9.02
CA TYR A 218 25.60 23.62 -8.29
C TYR A 218 25.61 22.34 -9.14
N GLN A 219 26.53 21.44 -8.81
CA GLN A 219 26.66 20.15 -9.51
C GLN A 219 25.42 19.28 -9.26
N PRO A 220 24.82 18.67 -10.30
CA PRO A 220 23.65 17.82 -10.14
C PRO A 220 23.87 16.65 -9.15
N GLU A 221 25.08 16.11 -9.11
CA GLU A 221 25.45 15.03 -8.20
C GLU A 221 25.34 15.47 -6.73
N ILE A 222 25.81 16.68 -6.42
CA ILE A 222 25.69 17.25 -5.06
C ILE A 222 24.23 17.53 -4.75
N ALA A 223 23.48 18.17 -5.65
CA ALA A 223 22.05 18.42 -5.48
C ALA A 223 21.25 17.13 -5.25
N TYR A 224 21.62 16.03 -5.93
CA TYR A 224 21.01 14.71 -5.74
C TYR A 224 21.27 14.15 -4.33
N PHE A 225 22.49 14.25 -3.82
CA PHE A 225 22.82 13.78 -2.47
C PHE A 225 22.04 14.57 -1.42
N GLU A 226 22.05 15.90 -1.49
CA GLU A 226 21.42 16.78 -0.52
C GLU A 226 19.88 16.71 -0.52
N CYS A 227 19.24 16.58 -1.71
CA CYS A 227 17.79 16.66 -1.80
C CYS A 227 17.10 15.27 -1.81
N LEU A 228 17.79 14.21 -2.26
CA LEU A 228 17.15 12.89 -2.39
C LEU A 228 17.85 11.81 -1.58
N HIS A 229 19.16 11.62 -1.74
CA HIS A 229 19.83 10.46 -1.14
C HIS A 229 19.80 10.50 0.39
N GLU A 230 20.07 11.66 0.96
CA GLU A 230 20.09 11.85 2.41
C GLU A 230 18.70 11.82 3.05
N MET A 231 17.63 12.07 2.27
CA MET A 231 16.24 12.04 2.76
C MET A 231 15.91 10.77 3.53
N LYS A 232 16.42 9.60 3.08
CA LYS A 232 16.21 8.34 3.78
C LYS A 232 16.69 8.38 5.22
N LEU A 233 17.88 8.95 5.46
CA LEU A 233 18.48 8.99 6.80
C LEU A 233 17.67 9.89 7.73
N ILE A 234 17.15 11.00 7.21
CA ILE A 234 16.27 11.91 7.95
C ILE A 234 14.91 11.25 8.25
N VAL A 235 14.34 10.54 7.26
CA VAL A 235 13.08 9.81 7.44
C VAL A 235 13.25 8.66 8.44
N ASP A 236 14.37 7.97 8.44
CA ASP A 236 14.67 6.92 9.43
C ASP A 236 14.63 7.47 10.87
N LEU A 237 15.20 8.66 11.11
CA LEU A 237 15.15 9.33 12.42
C LEU A 237 13.72 9.67 12.85
N MET A 238 12.91 10.18 11.91
CA MET A 238 11.48 10.46 12.16
C MET A 238 10.70 9.16 12.44
N TYR A 239 11.00 8.10 11.72
CA TYR A 239 10.37 6.80 11.90
C TYR A 239 10.69 6.19 13.27
N GLU A 240 11.94 6.30 13.72
CA GLU A 240 12.41 5.75 15.00
C GLU A 240 11.88 6.48 16.23
N GLY A 241 11.68 7.80 16.16
CA GLY A 241 11.35 8.56 17.36
C GLY A 241 10.68 9.92 17.12
N GLY A 242 9.98 10.07 15.99
CA GLY A 242 9.23 11.27 15.69
C GLY A 242 10.09 12.47 15.28
N LEU A 243 9.44 13.62 15.17
CA LEU A 243 10.09 14.88 14.79
C LEU A 243 11.12 15.31 15.84
N GLU A 244 10.89 15.01 17.11
CA GLU A 244 11.77 15.33 18.22
C GLU A 244 13.13 14.62 18.09
N ARG A 245 13.12 13.31 17.74
CA ARG A 245 14.35 12.56 17.55
C ARG A 245 15.13 13.07 16.34
N MET A 246 14.45 13.37 15.26
CA MET A 246 15.08 13.94 14.07
C MET A 246 15.76 15.27 14.42
N ASN A 247 15.06 16.21 15.05
CA ASN A 247 15.60 17.50 15.46
C ASN A 247 16.77 17.38 16.45
N TYR A 248 16.66 16.45 17.42
CA TYR A 248 17.75 16.17 18.37
C TYR A 248 19.01 15.64 17.69
N SER A 249 18.85 14.88 16.60
CA SER A 249 19.95 14.15 15.95
C SER A 249 20.69 14.98 14.89
N VAL A 250 20.09 16.05 14.39
CA VAL A 250 20.74 16.98 13.43
C VAL A 250 21.48 18.10 14.17
N SER A 251 22.28 18.90 13.43
CA SER A 251 22.95 20.06 14.02
C SER A 251 21.95 21.16 14.39
N GLU A 252 22.29 22.00 15.39
CA GLU A 252 21.50 23.20 15.74
C GLU A 252 21.32 24.13 14.54
N THR A 253 22.27 24.18 13.61
CA THR A 253 22.18 24.96 12.38
C THR A 253 21.08 24.40 11.46
N ALA A 254 21.01 23.07 11.31
CA ALA A 254 19.98 22.42 10.50
C ALA A 254 18.59 22.56 11.14
N GLU A 255 18.48 22.35 12.45
CA GLU A 255 17.23 22.51 13.20
C GLU A 255 16.70 23.94 13.11
N TYR A 256 17.53 24.94 13.40
CA TYR A 256 17.16 26.35 13.29
C TYR A 256 16.75 26.73 11.87
N GLY A 257 17.56 26.34 10.88
CA GLY A 257 17.28 26.58 9.46
C GLY A 257 15.94 25.96 9.05
N GLY A 258 15.66 24.74 9.49
CA GLY A 258 14.39 24.04 9.27
C GLY A 258 13.19 24.81 9.80
N TYR A 259 13.24 25.31 11.05
CA TYR A 259 12.15 26.09 11.66
C TYR A 259 11.90 27.43 10.95
N VAL A 260 12.95 28.10 10.53
CA VAL A 260 12.84 29.41 9.85
C VAL A 260 12.37 29.28 8.41
N SER A 261 12.84 28.26 7.69
CA SER A 261 12.63 28.14 6.23
C SER A 261 11.52 27.18 5.85
N GLY A 262 11.27 26.13 6.64
CA GLY A 262 10.29 25.10 6.32
C GLY A 262 8.88 25.66 6.04
N LYS A 263 8.42 26.61 6.87
CA LYS A 263 7.11 27.27 6.70
C LYS A 263 7.02 28.20 5.48
N LYS A 264 8.15 28.61 4.89
CA LYS A 264 8.16 29.36 3.62
C LYS A 264 7.96 28.45 2.43
N VAL A 265 8.51 27.22 2.50
CA VAL A 265 8.41 26.20 1.46
C VAL A 265 7.03 25.53 1.50
N ILE A 266 6.64 25.03 2.68
CA ILE A 266 5.34 24.42 2.92
C ILE A 266 4.48 25.35 3.77
N GLY A 267 3.86 26.33 3.11
CA GLY A 267 3.06 27.38 3.73
C GLY A 267 1.55 27.22 3.52
N GLU A 268 0.83 28.33 3.65
CA GLU A 268 -0.64 28.34 3.53
C GLU A 268 -1.13 27.96 2.12
N ALA A 269 -0.37 28.27 1.07
CA ALA A 269 -0.70 27.85 -0.30
C ALA A 269 -0.64 26.32 -0.44
N SER A 270 0.40 25.69 0.11
CA SER A 270 0.51 24.22 0.11
C SER A 270 -0.64 23.56 0.91
N LYS A 271 -1.00 24.14 2.07
CA LYS A 271 -2.15 23.65 2.85
C LYS A 271 -3.49 23.82 2.12
N ALA A 272 -3.66 24.91 1.36
CA ALA A 272 -4.85 25.10 0.54
C ALA A 272 -4.95 24.02 -0.54
N ALA A 273 -3.85 23.76 -1.26
CA ALA A 273 -3.78 22.68 -2.25
C ALA A 273 -4.06 21.31 -1.64
N MET A 274 -3.52 21.00 -0.45
CA MET A 274 -3.83 19.75 0.27
C MET A 274 -5.32 19.60 0.59
N LYS A 275 -6.00 20.70 0.95
CA LYS A 275 -7.46 20.67 1.18
C LYS A 275 -8.24 20.39 -0.10
N GLU A 276 -7.79 20.92 -1.24
CA GLU A 276 -8.40 20.65 -2.54
C GLU A 276 -8.20 19.18 -2.94
N VAL A 277 -6.98 18.63 -2.76
CA VAL A 277 -6.71 17.20 -2.98
C VAL A 277 -7.63 16.32 -2.12
N LEU A 278 -7.76 16.64 -0.83
CA LEU A 278 -8.66 15.89 0.05
C LEU A 278 -10.13 15.99 -0.39
N ALA A 279 -10.59 17.16 -0.81
CA ALA A 279 -11.95 17.37 -1.30
C ALA A 279 -12.22 16.56 -2.59
N ASP A 280 -11.26 16.50 -3.50
CA ASP A 280 -11.36 15.69 -4.73
C ASP A 280 -11.43 14.18 -4.42
N ILE A 281 -10.71 13.72 -3.40
CA ILE A 281 -10.79 12.34 -2.89
C ILE A 281 -12.17 12.08 -2.29
N GLN A 282 -12.61 12.92 -1.33
CA GLN A 282 -13.86 12.73 -0.59
C GLN A 282 -15.09 12.80 -1.49
N SER A 283 -15.06 13.62 -2.52
CA SER A 283 -16.14 13.71 -3.51
C SER A 283 -16.17 12.54 -4.51
N GLY A 284 -15.15 11.68 -4.52
CA GLY A 284 -14.97 10.61 -5.49
C GLY A 284 -14.49 11.09 -6.87
N LYS A 285 -14.17 12.39 -7.01
CA LYS A 285 -13.68 12.95 -8.28
C LYS A 285 -12.36 12.27 -8.70
N PHE A 286 -11.40 12.15 -7.79
CA PHE A 286 -10.15 11.46 -8.07
C PHE A 286 -10.37 10.02 -8.53
N ALA A 287 -11.21 9.26 -7.83
CA ALA A 287 -11.52 7.87 -8.20
C ALA A 287 -12.12 7.77 -9.61
N LYS A 288 -13.02 8.67 -9.94
CA LYS A 288 -13.65 8.76 -11.26
C LYS A 288 -12.65 9.06 -12.37
N ASP A 289 -11.76 10.04 -12.13
CA ASP A 289 -10.73 10.45 -13.07
C ASP A 289 -9.71 9.30 -13.29
N PHE A 290 -9.31 8.60 -12.23
CA PHE A 290 -8.40 7.45 -12.31
C PHE A 290 -9.00 6.28 -13.10
N ILE A 291 -10.26 5.94 -12.84
CA ILE A 291 -10.95 4.87 -13.59
C ILE A 291 -11.09 5.25 -15.06
N ALA A 292 -11.46 6.50 -15.36
CA ALA A 292 -11.58 6.97 -16.75
C ALA A 292 -10.23 6.94 -17.48
N GLU A 293 -9.14 7.30 -16.81
CA GLU A 293 -7.79 7.20 -17.35
C GLU A 293 -7.42 5.74 -17.65
N SER A 294 -7.73 4.82 -16.75
CA SER A 294 -7.53 3.38 -16.96
C SER A 294 -8.30 2.86 -18.17
N GLU A 295 -9.58 3.22 -18.30
CA GLU A 295 -10.44 2.85 -19.43
C GLU A 295 -9.94 3.42 -20.76
N SER A 296 -9.28 4.58 -20.74
CA SER A 296 -8.67 5.20 -21.92
C SER A 296 -7.37 4.53 -22.38
N GLY A 297 -6.87 3.55 -21.61
CA GLY A 297 -5.61 2.84 -21.85
C GLY A 297 -4.40 3.51 -21.20
N CYS A 298 -4.60 4.28 -20.13
CA CYS A 298 -3.53 4.87 -19.31
C CYS A 298 -2.55 5.79 -20.06
N LYS A 299 -3.00 6.47 -21.11
CA LYS A 299 -2.11 7.25 -21.99
C LYS A 299 -1.46 8.42 -21.27
N LYS A 300 -2.23 9.18 -20.50
CA LYS A 300 -1.73 10.31 -19.71
C LYS A 300 -0.80 9.82 -18.61
N PHE A 301 -1.18 8.76 -17.92
CA PHE A 301 -0.37 8.16 -16.87
C PHE A 301 0.99 7.66 -17.38
N HIS A 302 1.00 7.01 -18.55
CA HIS A 302 2.25 6.56 -19.18
C HIS A 302 3.13 7.74 -19.62
N ALA A 303 2.55 8.82 -20.13
CA ALA A 303 3.28 10.02 -20.51
C ALA A 303 3.95 10.69 -19.28
N MET A 304 3.22 10.84 -18.18
CA MET A 304 3.77 11.37 -16.92
C MET A 304 4.90 10.49 -16.37
N ARG A 305 4.77 9.18 -16.48
CA ARG A 305 5.82 8.23 -16.07
C ARG A 305 7.09 8.38 -16.92
N GLU A 306 6.94 8.53 -18.22
CA GLU A 306 8.08 8.73 -19.14
C GLU A 306 8.80 10.05 -18.87
N GLU A 307 8.05 11.13 -18.67
CA GLU A 307 8.57 12.44 -18.26
C GLU A 307 9.41 12.32 -16.98
N GLN A 308 8.86 11.65 -15.96
CA GLN A 308 9.56 11.40 -14.71
C GLN A 308 10.86 10.61 -14.91
N TYR A 309 10.82 9.55 -15.71
CA TYR A 309 11.99 8.70 -15.92
C TYR A 309 13.08 9.37 -16.75
N SER A 310 12.75 10.34 -17.61
CA SER A 310 13.67 11.11 -18.43
C SER A 310 14.18 12.39 -17.74
N SER A 311 13.67 12.73 -16.55
CA SER A 311 14.10 13.91 -15.81
C SER A 311 15.58 13.86 -15.40
N GLN A 312 16.23 15.03 -15.28
CA GLN A 312 17.64 15.14 -14.94
C GLN A 312 17.97 14.48 -13.60
N ILE A 313 17.12 14.67 -12.58
CA ILE A 313 17.32 14.04 -11.27
C ILE A 313 17.28 12.50 -11.38
N SER A 314 16.41 11.93 -12.24
CA SER A 314 16.32 10.50 -12.46
C SER A 314 17.58 9.96 -13.17
N GLU A 315 18.10 10.68 -14.13
CA GLU A 315 19.32 10.33 -14.85
C GLU A 315 20.54 10.39 -13.92
N THR A 316 20.74 11.52 -13.23
CA THR A 316 21.80 11.70 -12.23
C THR A 316 21.75 10.58 -11.19
N GLY A 317 20.56 10.27 -10.70
CA GLY A 317 20.38 9.20 -9.72
C GLY A 317 20.72 7.80 -10.25
N ARG A 318 20.41 7.48 -11.51
CA ARG A 318 20.84 6.21 -12.14
C ARG A 318 22.36 6.08 -12.19
N GLN A 319 23.04 7.15 -12.61
CA GLN A 319 24.50 7.17 -12.69
C GLN A 319 25.13 6.96 -11.30
N LEU A 320 24.71 7.73 -10.31
CA LEU A 320 25.24 7.63 -8.95
C LEU A 320 24.97 6.26 -8.31
N ARG A 321 23.74 5.75 -8.39
CA ARG A 321 23.40 4.42 -7.84
C ARG A 321 24.16 3.28 -8.51
N SER A 322 24.55 3.43 -9.79
CA SER A 322 25.37 2.43 -10.46
C SER A 322 26.78 2.29 -9.85
N MET A 323 27.27 3.33 -9.19
CA MET A 323 28.56 3.39 -8.51
C MET A 323 28.47 2.98 -7.02
N MET A 324 27.27 2.97 -6.45
CA MET A 324 27.03 2.61 -5.02
C MET A 324 26.97 1.10 -4.85
N THR A 325 28.09 0.47 -4.49
CA THR A 325 28.18 -0.99 -4.37
C THR A 325 27.24 -1.60 -3.33
N PHE A 326 26.95 -0.87 -2.26
CA PHE A 326 26.05 -1.29 -1.18
C PHE A 326 24.57 -1.33 -1.57
N LEU A 327 24.16 -0.67 -2.67
CA LEU A 327 22.82 -0.73 -3.24
C LEU A 327 22.65 -1.87 -4.26
N LYS A 328 23.72 -2.56 -4.63
CA LYS A 328 23.67 -3.72 -5.53
C LYS A 328 23.23 -4.93 -4.70
N LYS A 329 21.94 -5.27 -4.81
CA LYS A 329 21.38 -6.52 -4.30
C LYS A 329 21.08 -7.47 -5.46
#